data_694620b03abdc3b0ebea92a03ae5636e
#
_entry.id   694620b03abdc3b0ebea92a03ae5636e
#
_cell.length_a   1.000
_cell.length_b   1.000
_cell.length_c   1.000
_cell.angle_alpha   90.00
_cell.angle_beta   90.00
_cell.angle_gamma   90.00
#
_symmetry.space_group_name_H-M   'P 1'
#
loop_
_entity.id
_entity.type
_entity.pdbx_description
1 polymer ?
#
loop_
_entity_poly.entity_id
_entity_poly.type
_entity_poly.pdbx_seq_one_letter_code
_entity_poly.pdbx_strand_id
1 'polypeptide(L)'
;MKWMLGVVLALGLTGCSWQDDVKVRGEGAVVEQQHPLGREVTRVLAGVPANLYLVAGESHTLRVKGEANLLPYLVLTEQGEKLEIEVKDGYRLDPTQPLEITITLPTLHELALAGVGNGALRDFKGDDLVLSLAGTGDIVASGLTLDRLEGNIAGLGNLDLGQGSARVMALNIAGAGGVKGAGIASEEVEVSIAGSGEVEVRARSRLKIEIAGAGRC
;
A
#
# COMPACT_ATOMS: atom_id res chain seq x y z
N MET A 1 -14.80 55.94 -37.88
CA MET A 1 -15.67 55.48 -36.82
C MET A 1 -15.55 53.96 -36.74
N LYS A 2 -14.66 53.47 -35.86
CA LYS A 2 -14.36 51.99 -35.66
C LYS A 2 -14.99 51.57 -34.34
N TRP A 3 -15.93 50.65 -34.44
CA TRP A 3 -16.56 50.02 -33.28
C TRP A 3 -15.67 48.85 -32.83
N MET A 4 -15.15 48.93 -31.63
CA MET A 4 -14.49 47.80 -30.96
C MET A 4 -15.56 46.98 -30.24
N LEU A 5 -15.79 45.74 -30.70
CA LEU A 5 -16.49 44.72 -29.93
C LEU A 5 -15.55 44.14 -28.86
N GLY A 6 -15.85 44.38 -27.60
CA GLY A 6 -15.22 43.75 -26.49
C GLY A 6 -15.78 42.32 -26.29
N VAL A 7 -14.95 41.29 -26.46
CA VAL A 7 -15.28 39.91 -26.10
C VAL A 7 -15.04 39.79 -24.61
N VAL A 8 -16.09 39.64 -23.83
CA VAL A 8 -16.04 39.27 -22.41
C VAL A 8 -15.83 37.76 -22.33
N LEU A 9 -14.62 37.34 -22.00
CA LEU A 9 -14.30 35.95 -21.73
C LEU A 9 -14.82 35.60 -20.32
N ALA A 10 -15.97 34.96 -20.22
CA ALA A 10 -16.49 34.41 -18.98
C ALA A 10 -15.63 33.18 -18.61
N LEU A 11 -14.69 33.35 -17.68
CA LEU A 11 -14.01 32.26 -16.99
C LEU A 11 -15.06 31.53 -16.13
N GLY A 12 -15.57 30.40 -16.64
CA GLY A 12 -16.35 29.46 -15.86
C GLY A 12 -15.46 28.84 -14.80
N LEU A 13 -15.60 29.29 -13.56
CA LEU A 13 -15.11 28.60 -12.37
C LEU A 13 -15.93 27.31 -12.26
N THR A 14 -15.45 26.21 -12.81
CA THR A 14 -15.95 24.88 -12.44
C THR A 14 -15.54 24.67 -11.00
N GLY A 15 -16.46 24.93 -10.09
CA GLY A 15 -16.31 24.62 -8.68
C GLY A 15 -16.09 23.12 -8.55
N CYS A 16 -14.93 22.70 -8.01
CA CYS A 16 -14.80 21.37 -7.45
C CYS A 16 -15.87 21.24 -6.36
N SER A 17 -16.90 20.48 -6.63
CA SER A 17 -17.85 20.09 -5.59
C SER A 17 -17.09 19.15 -4.65
N TRP A 18 -16.69 19.65 -3.50
CA TRP A 18 -16.25 18.82 -2.38
C TRP A 18 -17.50 18.06 -1.93
N GLN A 19 -17.65 16.86 -2.42
CA GLN A 19 -18.70 15.96 -1.96
C GLN A 19 -18.12 15.36 -0.68
N ASP A 20 -18.63 15.79 0.47
CA ASP A 20 -18.24 15.21 1.76
C ASP A 20 -18.70 13.75 1.78
N ASP A 21 -17.75 12.82 1.91
CA ASP A 21 -18.04 11.40 2.04
C ASP A 21 -18.94 11.14 3.26
N VAL A 22 -19.95 10.30 3.07
CA VAL A 22 -20.81 9.86 4.15
C VAL A 22 -20.02 8.96 5.09
N LYS A 23 -19.83 9.42 6.32
CA LYS A 23 -19.14 8.64 7.34
C LYS A 23 -20.02 7.50 7.83
N VAL A 24 -19.58 6.26 7.64
CA VAL A 24 -20.24 5.06 8.16
C VAL A 24 -19.47 4.56 9.37
N ARG A 25 -20.06 4.73 10.55
CA ARG A 25 -19.49 4.23 11.79
C ARG A 25 -19.78 2.74 11.95
N GLY A 26 -18.78 2.00 12.43
CA GLY A 26 -18.93 0.58 12.74
C GLY A 26 -19.89 0.35 13.90
N GLU A 27 -20.81 -0.58 13.72
CA GLU A 27 -21.81 -0.96 14.70
C GLU A 27 -22.18 -2.44 14.56
N GLY A 28 -22.55 -3.07 15.67
CA GLY A 28 -23.08 -4.42 15.71
C GLY A 28 -22.02 -5.49 15.89
N ALA A 29 -22.35 -6.72 15.50
CA ALA A 29 -21.46 -7.84 15.67
C ALA A 29 -20.33 -7.85 14.64
N VAL A 30 -19.15 -8.29 15.06
CA VAL A 30 -18.05 -8.63 14.15
C VAL A 30 -18.39 -9.95 13.47
N VAL A 31 -18.36 -9.94 12.16
CA VAL A 31 -18.60 -11.10 11.32
C VAL A 31 -17.42 -11.37 10.39
N GLU A 32 -17.34 -12.57 9.87
CA GLU A 32 -16.30 -12.96 8.93
C GLU A 32 -16.96 -13.41 7.62
N GLN A 33 -16.41 -12.96 6.50
CA GLN A 33 -16.79 -13.36 5.15
C GLN A 33 -15.57 -13.85 4.41
N GLN A 34 -15.72 -14.91 3.62
CA GLN A 34 -14.65 -15.46 2.80
C GLN A 34 -15.05 -15.40 1.33
N HIS A 35 -14.09 -14.97 0.51
CA HIS A 35 -14.21 -14.85 -0.93
C HIS A 35 -13.10 -15.69 -1.59
N PRO A 36 -13.42 -16.54 -2.56
CA PRO A 36 -12.40 -17.13 -3.41
C PRO A 36 -11.79 -16.05 -4.30
N LEU A 37 -10.50 -16.12 -4.57
CA LEU A 37 -9.83 -15.25 -5.52
C LEU A 37 -9.47 -15.99 -6.80
N GLY A 38 -9.37 -15.25 -7.90
CA GLY A 38 -8.86 -15.76 -9.17
C GLY A 38 -7.41 -16.25 -9.02
N ARG A 39 -7.06 -17.31 -9.75
CA ARG A 39 -5.73 -17.93 -9.68
C ARG A 39 -4.62 -17.05 -10.25
N GLU A 40 -4.99 -16.02 -10.99
CA GLU A 40 -4.06 -15.07 -11.61
C GLU A 40 -3.69 -13.91 -10.68
N VAL A 41 -4.39 -13.75 -9.54
CA VAL A 41 -4.15 -12.66 -8.61
C VAL A 41 -2.77 -12.78 -7.97
N THR A 42 -1.92 -11.79 -8.24
CA THR A 42 -0.57 -11.66 -7.71
C THR A 42 -0.26 -10.24 -7.24
N ARG A 43 -1.20 -9.31 -7.48
CA ARG A 43 -1.08 -7.89 -7.12
C ARG A 43 -2.26 -7.47 -6.27
N VAL A 44 -1.99 -6.85 -5.13
CA VAL A 44 -3.01 -6.39 -4.18
C VAL A 44 -2.86 -4.90 -3.95
N LEU A 45 -3.92 -4.16 -4.25
CA LEU A 45 -4.01 -2.72 -4.00
C LEU A 45 -5.15 -2.48 -3.01
N ALA A 46 -4.87 -1.80 -1.91
CA ALA A 46 -5.87 -1.55 -0.88
C ALA A 46 -5.90 -0.08 -0.46
N GLY A 47 -7.08 0.53 -0.59
CA GLY A 47 -7.39 1.89 -0.14
C GLY A 47 -8.46 1.89 0.95
N VAL A 48 -8.27 1.09 2.00
CA VAL A 48 -9.24 0.89 3.08
C VAL A 48 -8.60 1.05 4.46
N PRO A 49 -9.32 1.52 5.49
CA PRO A 49 -8.82 1.63 6.85
C PRO A 49 -8.82 0.25 7.54
N ALA A 50 -7.98 -0.66 7.07
CA ALA A 50 -7.93 -2.05 7.52
C ALA A 50 -6.50 -2.51 7.80
N ASN A 51 -6.39 -3.58 8.60
CA ASN A 51 -5.15 -4.33 8.73
C ASN A 51 -5.15 -5.48 7.71
N LEU A 52 -4.22 -5.46 6.78
CA LEU A 52 -4.06 -6.49 5.77
C LEU A 52 -3.00 -7.50 6.20
N TYR A 53 -3.35 -8.78 6.12
CA TYR A 53 -2.46 -9.91 6.38
C TYR A 53 -2.31 -10.73 5.11
N LEU A 54 -1.13 -10.73 4.51
CA LEU A 54 -0.82 -11.54 3.34
C LEU A 54 0.07 -12.69 3.73
N VAL A 55 -0.36 -13.91 3.42
CA VAL A 55 0.34 -15.13 3.79
C VAL A 55 0.56 -15.98 2.55
N ALA A 56 1.79 -16.43 2.36
CA ALA A 56 2.08 -17.37 1.29
C ALA A 56 1.40 -18.72 1.56
N GLY A 57 0.71 -19.26 0.57
CA GLY A 57 0.00 -20.53 0.67
C GLY A 57 -0.62 -20.93 -0.66
N GLU A 58 -0.97 -22.21 -0.81
CA GLU A 58 -1.48 -22.78 -2.07
C GLU A 58 -2.89 -22.30 -2.45
N SER A 59 -3.64 -21.78 -1.49
CA SER A 59 -5.01 -21.31 -1.74
C SER A 59 -5.03 -19.86 -2.26
N HIS A 60 -6.06 -19.54 -3.03
CA HIS A 60 -6.37 -18.20 -3.49
C HIS A 60 -7.63 -17.74 -2.77
N THR A 61 -7.48 -17.13 -1.61
CA THR A 61 -8.62 -16.77 -0.75
C THR A 61 -8.41 -15.41 -0.11
N LEU A 62 -9.50 -14.66 0.02
CA LEU A 62 -9.61 -13.45 0.77
C LEU A 62 -10.65 -13.64 1.88
N ARG A 63 -10.30 -13.26 3.08
CA ARG A 63 -11.18 -13.30 4.25
C ARG A 63 -11.25 -11.91 4.85
N VAL A 64 -12.46 -11.40 5.02
CA VAL A 64 -12.72 -10.11 5.65
C VAL A 64 -13.39 -10.35 6.99
N LYS A 65 -12.87 -9.73 8.04
CA LYS A 65 -13.43 -9.76 9.38
C LYS A 65 -13.62 -8.33 9.87
N GLY A 66 -14.85 -7.97 10.22
CA GLY A 66 -15.20 -6.63 10.67
C GLY A 66 -16.66 -6.52 11.09
N GLU A 67 -17.06 -5.32 11.48
CA GLU A 67 -18.44 -5.04 11.87
C GLU A 67 -19.39 -5.22 10.69
N ALA A 68 -20.48 -5.96 10.91
CA ALA A 68 -21.39 -6.41 9.86
C ALA A 68 -21.94 -5.27 8.99
N ASN A 69 -22.17 -4.10 9.58
CA ASN A 69 -22.68 -2.93 8.86
C ASN A 69 -21.64 -2.26 7.95
N LEU A 70 -20.33 -2.51 8.12
CA LEU A 70 -19.28 -1.93 7.30
C LEU A 70 -19.00 -2.76 6.04
N LEU A 71 -19.13 -4.08 6.11
CA LEU A 71 -18.75 -4.98 5.01
C LEU A 71 -19.45 -4.69 3.67
N PRO A 72 -20.73 -4.26 3.60
CA PRO A 72 -21.38 -3.91 2.35
C PRO A 72 -20.80 -2.68 1.62
N TYR A 73 -19.94 -1.91 2.30
CA TYR A 73 -19.25 -0.75 1.72
C TYR A 73 -17.84 -1.06 1.25
N LEU A 74 -17.37 -2.30 1.44
CA LEU A 74 -16.13 -2.76 0.82
C LEU A 74 -16.40 -3.22 -0.60
N VAL A 75 -15.61 -2.73 -1.52
CA VAL A 75 -15.64 -3.11 -2.93
C VAL A 75 -14.38 -3.92 -3.23
N LEU A 76 -14.58 -5.15 -3.70
CA LEU A 76 -13.52 -6.05 -4.13
C LEU A 76 -13.61 -6.19 -5.65
N THR A 77 -12.59 -5.71 -6.36
CA THR A 77 -12.55 -5.75 -7.83
C THR A 77 -11.34 -6.55 -8.28
N GLU A 78 -11.58 -7.61 -9.05
CA GLU A 78 -10.53 -8.41 -9.67
C GLU A 78 -10.43 -8.08 -11.16
N GLN A 79 -9.23 -7.76 -11.64
CA GLN A 79 -8.93 -7.50 -13.04
C GLN A 79 -7.61 -8.18 -13.42
N GLY A 80 -7.68 -9.38 -14.00
CA GLY A 80 -6.51 -10.20 -14.30
C GLY A 80 -5.70 -10.50 -13.05
N GLU A 81 -4.45 -10.08 -13.01
CA GLU A 81 -3.55 -10.31 -11.86
C GLU A 81 -3.82 -9.37 -10.66
N LYS A 82 -4.66 -8.38 -10.81
CA LYS A 82 -4.87 -7.30 -9.84
C LYS A 82 -6.14 -7.51 -9.02
N LEU A 83 -6.01 -7.45 -7.70
CA LEU A 83 -7.10 -7.30 -6.74
C LEU A 83 -7.07 -5.87 -6.18
N GLU A 84 -8.16 -5.14 -6.35
CA GLU A 84 -8.39 -3.85 -5.71
C GLU A 84 -9.40 -3.99 -4.57
N ILE A 85 -9.05 -3.40 -3.42
CA ILE A 85 -9.88 -3.38 -2.22
C ILE A 85 -10.10 -1.93 -1.84
N GLU A 86 -11.33 -1.46 -2.01
CA GLU A 86 -11.66 -0.05 -1.85
C GLU A 86 -12.91 0.14 -0.98
N VAL A 87 -13.11 1.36 -0.52
CA VAL A 87 -14.38 1.78 0.05
C VAL A 87 -15.26 2.27 -1.09
N LYS A 88 -16.54 1.92 -1.06
CA LYS A 88 -17.53 2.39 -2.03
C LYS A 88 -17.52 3.92 -2.14
N ASP A 89 -17.56 4.42 -3.38
CA ASP A 89 -17.54 5.85 -3.68
C ASP A 89 -18.58 6.64 -2.88
N GLY A 90 -18.17 7.79 -2.35
CA GLY A 90 -19.00 8.66 -1.53
C GLY A 90 -19.15 8.20 -0.07
N TYR A 91 -18.41 7.18 0.36
CA TYR A 91 -18.43 6.70 1.73
C TYR A 91 -17.03 6.67 2.34
N ARG A 92 -16.97 6.88 3.66
CA ARG A 92 -15.78 6.71 4.48
C ARG A 92 -16.09 5.84 5.68
N LEU A 93 -15.34 4.75 5.84
CA LEU A 93 -15.50 3.85 6.98
C LEU A 93 -14.83 4.42 8.24
N ASP A 94 -15.49 4.23 9.37
CA ASP A 94 -15.02 4.58 10.72
C ASP A 94 -15.20 3.35 11.63
N PRO A 95 -14.35 2.31 11.49
CA PRO A 95 -14.47 1.10 12.27
C PRO A 95 -14.30 1.38 13.76
N THR A 96 -15.11 0.77 14.62
CA THR A 96 -14.94 0.80 16.09
C THR A 96 -14.22 -0.44 16.59
N GLN A 97 -14.19 -1.50 15.78
CA GLN A 97 -13.40 -2.71 15.97
C GLN A 97 -12.44 -2.87 14.78
N PRO A 98 -11.28 -3.52 14.95
CA PRO A 98 -10.35 -3.73 13.85
C PRO A 98 -11.02 -4.37 12.64
N LEU A 99 -10.91 -3.70 11.48
CA LEU A 99 -11.23 -4.31 10.19
C LEU A 99 -9.99 -5.05 9.71
N GLU A 100 -10.10 -6.37 9.57
CA GLU A 100 -9.00 -7.26 9.22
C GLU A 100 -9.29 -7.92 7.88
N ILE A 101 -8.30 -7.93 6.99
CA ILE A 101 -8.37 -8.61 5.69
C ILE A 101 -7.18 -9.56 5.59
N THR A 102 -7.47 -10.85 5.50
CA THR A 102 -6.45 -11.88 5.32
C THR A 102 -6.50 -12.41 3.89
N ILE A 103 -5.37 -12.37 3.20
CA ILE A 103 -5.22 -12.83 1.82
C ILE A 103 -4.19 -13.96 1.80
N THR A 104 -4.56 -15.09 1.23
CA THR A 104 -3.64 -16.21 1.01
C THR A 104 -3.44 -16.38 -0.49
N LEU A 105 -2.18 -16.32 -0.93
CA LEU A 105 -1.75 -16.46 -2.32
C LEU A 105 -0.45 -17.26 -2.39
N PRO A 106 -0.21 -18.05 -3.43
CA PRO A 106 1.08 -18.73 -3.61
C PRO A 106 2.21 -17.77 -3.99
N THR A 107 1.89 -16.69 -4.70
CA THR A 107 2.85 -15.71 -5.20
C THR A 107 2.28 -14.30 -5.05
N LEU A 108 3.15 -13.35 -4.70
CA LEU A 108 2.81 -11.94 -4.62
C LEU A 108 3.88 -11.13 -5.35
N HIS A 109 3.47 -10.29 -6.31
CA HIS A 109 4.34 -9.39 -7.05
C HIS A 109 4.21 -7.94 -6.58
N GLU A 110 3.07 -7.56 -6.01
CA GLU A 110 2.84 -6.19 -5.55
C GLU A 110 1.87 -6.15 -4.37
N LEU A 111 2.23 -5.37 -3.36
CA LEU A 111 1.30 -4.85 -2.35
C LEU A 111 1.38 -3.34 -2.35
N ALA A 112 0.28 -2.67 -2.65
CA ALA A 112 0.13 -1.23 -2.54
C ALA A 112 -0.95 -0.88 -1.51
N LEU A 113 -0.57 -0.07 -0.51
CA LEU A 113 -1.47 0.46 0.51
C LEU A 113 -1.61 1.96 0.33
N ALA A 114 -2.86 2.45 0.33
CA ALA A 114 -3.17 3.86 0.27
C ALA A 114 -3.98 4.30 1.49
N GLY A 115 -3.67 5.49 2.04
CA GLY A 115 -4.40 6.07 3.18
C GLY A 115 -3.88 5.62 4.55
N VAL A 116 -4.72 5.00 5.37
CA VAL A 116 -4.45 4.66 6.80
C VAL A 116 -4.61 3.15 7.06
N GLY A 117 -4.05 2.31 6.23
CA GLY A 117 -4.06 0.85 6.42
C GLY A 117 -2.68 0.32 6.80
N ASN A 118 -2.64 -0.79 7.53
CA ASN A 118 -1.39 -1.51 7.81
C ASN A 118 -1.34 -2.81 7.03
N GLY A 119 -0.13 -3.21 6.62
CA GLY A 119 0.12 -4.47 5.94
C GLY A 119 1.10 -5.36 6.69
N ALA A 120 0.84 -6.66 6.72
CA ALA A 120 1.79 -7.65 7.20
C ALA A 120 1.93 -8.77 6.17
N LEU A 121 3.17 -9.04 5.74
CA LEU A 121 3.49 -10.08 4.76
C LEU A 121 4.36 -11.15 5.39
N ARG A 122 4.08 -12.41 5.05
CA ARG A 122 4.89 -13.54 5.56
C ARG A 122 5.19 -14.59 4.49
N ASP A 123 6.47 -14.99 4.46
CA ASP A 123 7.00 -16.19 3.80
C ASP A 123 6.85 -16.22 2.27
N PHE A 124 6.76 -15.07 1.60
CA PHE A 124 6.71 -14.99 0.15
C PHE A 124 8.08 -15.25 -0.48
N LYS A 125 8.04 -16.02 -1.57
CA LYS A 125 9.21 -16.34 -2.40
C LYS A 125 8.88 -16.04 -3.86
N GLY A 126 9.86 -15.55 -4.61
CA GLY A 126 9.66 -15.24 -6.03
C GLY A 126 10.80 -14.42 -6.60
N ASP A 127 10.60 -13.94 -7.80
CA ASP A 127 11.59 -13.12 -8.48
C ASP A 127 11.49 -11.66 -8.02
N ASP A 128 10.34 -11.05 -8.17
CA ASP A 128 10.14 -9.62 -7.89
C ASP A 128 9.00 -9.39 -6.90
N LEU A 129 9.19 -8.48 -5.95
CA LEU A 129 8.13 -7.96 -5.08
C LEU A 129 8.26 -6.44 -4.96
N VAL A 130 7.15 -5.74 -5.19
CA VAL A 130 7.02 -4.29 -4.98
C VAL A 130 6.12 -4.04 -3.77
N LEU A 131 6.61 -3.28 -2.80
CA LEU A 131 5.86 -2.82 -1.63
C LEU A 131 5.70 -1.31 -1.72
N SER A 132 4.49 -0.83 -1.86
CA SER A 132 4.17 0.60 -2.00
C SER A 132 3.26 1.07 -0.87
N LEU A 133 3.65 2.16 -0.21
CA LEU A 133 2.89 2.76 0.87
C LEU A 133 2.68 4.24 0.59
N ALA A 134 1.42 4.62 0.32
CA ALA A 134 1.02 6.00 0.08
C ALA A 134 0.10 6.47 1.22
N GLY A 135 0.66 7.09 2.26
CA GLY A 135 -0.11 7.57 3.42
C GLY A 135 0.63 7.49 4.75
N THR A 136 -0.06 6.99 5.79
CA THR A 136 0.44 6.98 7.18
C THR A 136 0.45 5.59 7.83
N GLY A 137 0.15 4.54 7.09
CA GLY A 137 0.20 3.17 7.59
C GLY A 137 1.61 2.59 7.61
N ASP A 138 1.75 1.39 8.13
CA ASP A 138 3.01 0.66 8.15
C ASP A 138 2.90 -0.67 7.39
N ILE A 139 3.99 -1.09 6.76
CA ILE A 139 4.10 -2.44 6.18
C ILE A 139 5.19 -3.20 6.94
N VAL A 140 4.84 -4.38 7.45
CA VAL A 140 5.78 -5.30 8.09
C VAL A 140 5.90 -6.55 7.22
N ALA A 141 7.10 -6.86 6.76
CA ALA A 141 7.36 -8.04 5.95
C ALA A 141 8.42 -8.94 6.60
N SER A 142 8.24 -10.26 6.53
CA SER A 142 9.18 -11.22 7.08
C SER A 142 9.21 -12.53 6.29
N GLY A 143 10.33 -13.25 6.33
CA GLY A 143 10.50 -14.54 5.63
C GLY A 143 10.56 -14.41 4.11
N LEU A 144 10.91 -13.24 3.58
CA LEU A 144 11.00 -13.01 2.14
C LEU A 144 12.23 -13.70 1.54
N THR A 145 12.08 -14.32 0.38
CA THR A 145 13.18 -14.86 -0.43
C THR A 145 12.96 -14.46 -1.88
N LEU A 146 13.69 -13.43 -2.33
CA LEU A 146 13.43 -12.74 -3.60
C LEU A 146 14.73 -12.54 -4.40
N ASP A 147 14.61 -12.37 -5.72
CA ASP A 147 15.68 -11.82 -6.52
C ASP A 147 15.72 -10.28 -6.37
N ARG A 148 14.55 -9.62 -6.51
CA ARG A 148 14.43 -8.17 -6.38
C ARG A 148 13.31 -7.78 -5.41
N LEU A 149 13.63 -6.87 -4.50
CA LEU A 149 12.66 -6.20 -3.62
C LEU A 149 12.69 -4.70 -3.89
N GLU A 150 11.54 -4.12 -4.17
CA GLU A 150 11.37 -2.68 -4.29
C GLU A 150 10.43 -2.16 -3.20
N GLY A 151 10.87 -1.13 -2.46
CA GLY A 151 10.10 -0.47 -1.42
C GLY A 151 9.87 1.00 -1.77
N ASN A 152 8.63 1.43 -1.87
CA ASN A 152 8.24 2.80 -2.19
C ASN A 152 7.39 3.38 -1.07
N ILE A 153 7.82 4.49 -0.46
CA ILE A 153 7.08 5.21 0.56
C ILE A 153 6.79 6.63 0.08
N ALA A 154 5.51 7.00 0.03
CA ALA A 154 5.06 8.35 -0.22
C ALA A 154 4.21 8.83 0.98
N GLY A 155 4.82 9.51 1.96
CA GLY A 155 4.12 9.97 3.17
C GLY A 155 4.93 9.84 4.45
N LEU A 156 4.26 9.38 5.52
CA LEU A 156 4.81 9.27 6.89
C LEU A 156 4.92 7.82 7.40
N GLY A 157 4.51 6.84 6.62
CA GLY A 157 4.50 5.44 7.02
C GLY A 157 5.87 4.79 7.00
N ASN A 158 5.96 3.58 7.56
CA ASN A 158 7.21 2.84 7.68
C ASN A 158 7.12 1.48 6.99
N LEU A 159 8.29 1.01 6.55
CA LEU A 159 8.47 -0.31 6.00
C LEU A 159 9.46 -1.08 6.87
N ASP A 160 8.99 -2.09 7.60
CA ASP A 160 9.82 -2.98 8.40
C ASP A 160 10.04 -4.30 7.63
N LEU A 161 11.23 -4.47 7.10
CA LEU A 161 11.65 -5.65 6.36
C LEU A 161 12.44 -6.57 7.29
N GLY A 162 11.77 -7.34 8.12
CA GLY A 162 12.36 -8.24 9.09
C GLY A 162 13.49 -9.13 8.56
N GLN A 163 13.42 -10.42 8.76
CA GLN A 163 14.45 -11.34 8.24
C GLN A 163 14.09 -11.87 6.86
N GLY A 164 15.08 -11.96 5.96
CA GLY A 164 14.89 -12.47 4.62
C GLY A 164 16.11 -12.32 3.71
N SER A 165 15.91 -12.51 2.42
CA SER A 165 16.92 -12.27 1.39
C SER A 165 16.30 -11.65 0.14
N ALA A 166 17.03 -10.71 -0.45
CA ALA A 166 16.74 -10.17 -1.78
C ALA A 166 18.07 -9.84 -2.44
N ARG A 167 18.38 -10.41 -3.60
CA ARG A 167 19.68 -10.16 -4.27
C ARG A 167 19.86 -8.66 -4.53
N VAL A 168 18.81 -7.99 -5.03
CA VAL A 168 18.79 -6.55 -5.25
C VAL A 168 17.66 -5.93 -4.43
N MET A 169 17.96 -4.86 -3.70
CA MET A 169 16.96 -4.07 -2.98
C MET A 169 16.99 -2.62 -3.43
N ALA A 170 15.85 -2.07 -3.84
CA ALA A 170 15.69 -0.67 -4.23
C ALA A 170 14.66 0.00 -3.31
N LEU A 171 15.02 1.11 -2.65
CA LEU A 171 14.17 1.81 -1.69
C LEU A 171 14.02 3.27 -2.08
N ASN A 172 12.78 3.71 -2.23
CA ASN A 172 12.44 5.09 -2.59
C ASN A 172 11.54 5.70 -1.52
N ILE A 173 11.96 6.79 -0.92
CA ILE A 173 11.21 7.51 0.12
C ILE A 173 10.97 8.94 -0.33
N ALA A 174 9.70 9.31 -0.42
CA ALA A 174 9.25 10.68 -0.63
C ALA A 174 8.42 11.12 0.58
N GLY A 175 9.02 11.85 1.53
CA GLY A 175 8.38 12.28 2.77
C GLY A 175 9.24 12.13 4.01
N ALA A 176 8.64 11.67 5.12
CA ALA A 176 9.32 11.47 6.41
C ALA A 176 9.14 10.05 6.97
N GLY A 177 8.84 9.09 6.12
CA GLY A 177 8.76 7.68 6.49
C GLY A 177 10.12 7.03 6.71
N GLY A 178 10.12 5.81 7.24
CA GLY A 178 11.35 5.06 7.52
C GLY A 178 11.36 3.66 6.92
N VAL A 179 12.57 3.11 6.67
CA VAL A 179 12.74 1.72 6.29
C VAL A 179 13.73 1.03 7.20
N LYS A 180 13.31 -0.07 7.82
CA LYS A 180 14.16 -1.01 8.55
C LYS A 180 14.40 -2.23 7.67
N GLY A 181 15.49 -2.23 6.91
CA GLY A 181 15.85 -3.27 5.94
C GLY A 181 17.12 -4.03 6.26
N ALA A 182 17.78 -3.78 7.40
CA ALA A 182 19.05 -4.42 7.75
C ALA A 182 18.95 -5.94 7.97
N GLY A 183 17.72 -6.47 8.17
CA GLY A 183 17.44 -7.89 8.29
C GLY A 183 17.40 -8.64 6.96
N ILE A 184 17.30 -7.94 5.84
CA ILE A 184 17.33 -8.52 4.50
C ILE A 184 18.80 -8.70 4.04
N ALA A 185 19.17 -9.92 3.74
CA ALA A 185 20.48 -10.22 3.16
C ALA A 185 20.49 -9.82 1.68
N SER A 186 21.14 -8.70 1.34
CA SER A 186 21.20 -8.19 -0.04
C SER A 186 22.63 -8.08 -0.56
N GLU A 187 22.83 -8.32 -1.86
CA GLU A 187 24.09 -8.08 -2.55
C GLU A 187 24.21 -6.62 -2.96
N GLU A 188 23.18 -6.09 -3.60
CA GLU A 188 23.12 -4.71 -4.07
C GLU A 188 21.93 -3.99 -3.43
N VAL A 189 22.18 -2.77 -2.93
CA VAL A 189 21.15 -1.91 -2.36
C VAL A 189 21.25 -0.52 -2.97
N GLU A 190 20.11 0.00 -3.44
CA GLU A 190 19.95 1.37 -3.89
C GLU A 190 18.91 2.07 -3.02
N VAL A 191 19.25 3.26 -2.49
CA VAL A 191 18.39 4.05 -1.63
C VAL A 191 18.28 5.45 -2.19
N SER A 192 17.04 5.93 -2.37
CA SER A 192 16.73 7.30 -2.75
C SER A 192 15.79 7.92 -1.72
N ILE A 193 16.19 9.04 -1.10
CA ILE A 193 15.39 9.75 -0.10
C ILE A 193 15.17 11.19 -0.56
N ALA A 194 13.92 11.55 -0.74
CA ALA A 194 13.50 12.94 -0.95
C ALA A 194 12.67 13.39 0.27
N GLY A 195 13.30 14.06 1.23
CA GLY A 195 12.66 14.50 2.48
C GLY A 195 13.50 14.27 3.74
N SER A 196 12.88 13.75 4.81
CA SER A 196 13.51 13.55 6.12
C SER A 196 13.46 12.08 6.59
N GLY A 197 13.35 11.15 5.66
CA GLY A 197 13.25 9.71 5.96
C GLY A 197 14.53 9.13 6.58
N GLU A 198 14.38 8.01 7.29
CA GLU A 198 15.47 7.24 7.87
C GLU A 198 15.48 5.82 7.30
N VAL A 199 16.66 5.34 6.89
CA VAL A 199 16.81 4.02 6.27
C VAL A 199 17.95 3.24 6.94
N GLU A 200 17.64 2.04 7.40
CA GLU A 200 18.63 1.07 7.88
C GLU A 200 18.73 -0.08 6.89
N VAL A 201 19.88 -0.26 6.24
CA VAL A 201 20.11 -1.32 5.25
C VAL A 201 21.49 -1.95 5.39
N ARG A 202 21.65 -3.11 4.79
CA ARG A 202 22.93 -3.80 4.66
C ARG A 202 23.11 -4.29 3.23
N ALA A 203 24.22 -3.92 2.60
CA ALA A 203 24.65 -4.43 1.30
C ALA A 203 25.96 -5.19 1.43
N ARG A 204 26.12 -6.30 0.68
CA ARG A 204 27.36 -7.10 0.65
C ARG A 204 28.35 -6.61 -0.40
N SER A 205 27.86 -6.18 -1.56
CA SER A 205 28.69 -5.84 -2.71
C SER A 205 28.60 -4.40 -3.13
N ARG A 206 27.38 -3.83 -3.20
CA ARG A 206 27.17 -2.46 -3.68
C ARG A 206 26.10 -1.75 -2.85
N LEU A 207 26.42 -0.54 -2.40
CA LEU A 207 25.48 0.38 -1.79
C LEU A 207 25.51 1.71 -2.54
N LYS A 208 24.37 2.13 -3.07
CA LYS A 208 24.18 3.44 -3.68
C LYS A 208 23.14 4.19 -2.88
N ILE A 209 23.47 5.43 -2.47
CA ILE A 209 22.58 6.27 -1.67
C ILE A 209 22.49 7.65 -2.31
N GLU A 210 21.26 8.13 -2.51
CA GLU A 210 20.96 9.47 -2.96
C GLU A 210 20.01 10.13 -1.96
N ILE A 211 20.40 11.28 -1.38
CA ILE A 211 19.57 11.97 -0.39
C ILE A 211 19.39 13.42 -0.82
N ALA A 212 18.12 13.82 -1.00
CA ALA A 212 17.70 15.18 -1.21
C ALA A 212 16.85 15.63 -0.01
N GLY A 213 17.45 16.35 0.95
CA GLY A 213 16.81 16.80 2.19
C GLY A 213 17.61 16.49 3.44
N ALA A 214 16.93 16.20 4.57
CA ALA A 214 17.52 15.89 5.87
C ALA A 214 17.42 14.41 6.25
N GLY A 215 17.29 13.52 5.27
CA GLY A 215 17.22 12.07 5.49
C GLY A 215 18.55 11.48 6.01
N ARG A 216 18.46 10.26 6.56
CA ARG A 216 19.61 9.48 7.06
C ARG A 216 19.55 8.05 6.50
N CYS A 217 20.77 7.49 6.32
CA CYS A 217 20.95 6.10 5.96
C CYS A 217 22.15 5.51 6.68
#